data_435d38201fbde558a124d4459eb5b82c
#
_entry.id   435d38201fbde558a124d4459eb5b82c
#
_cell.length_a   1.000
_cell.length_b   1.000
_cell.length_c   1.000
_cell.angle_alpha   90.00
_cell.angle_beta   90.00
_cell.angle_gamma   90.00
#
_symmetry.space_group_name_H-M   'P 1'
#
loop_
_entity.id
_entity.type
_entity.pdbx_description
1 polymer ?
#
loop_
_entity_poly.entity_id
_entity_poly.type
_entity_poly.pdbx_seq_one_letter_code
_entity_poly.pdbx_strand_id
1 'polypeptide(L)'
;IFGDPIHGASDIVTGKGEVVVFCGGADVEREEAALMHKKGIPVFSTPERGVRALAQFFAFDEVKTKKAEAGHAVVTDLMAAPEAVKLLKQYRIPAVDARFAATPKEAATLAKKFGKPVALKIASPDIAHKTDVGGVRLNVEKKDVEKIFRAMMKTVKAKVRKAKLEGVTVSPMAKPGGVEVIIGVITDPQYGPAMMFGLGGIFTEIYKDVRFCLLPAKEKDCMEMIRGITGYPVLAGARGQKPKDLKALVGVMKALSKLVTDHPEIDQIDLNPVLVYEKGVTVVDYRILTVAGGGNPC
;
A
#
# COMPACT_ATOMS: atom_id res chain seq x y z
N ILE A 1 31.83 5.90 -12.26
CA ILE A 1 32.63 6.94 -12.91
C ILE A 1 32.30 8.27 -12.26
N PHE A 2 33.32 9.02 -11.83
CA PHE A 2 33.17 10.34 -11.23
C PHE A 2 33.95 11.35 -12.09
N GLY A 3 33.36 12.48 -12.36
CA GLY A 3 34.02 13.53 -13.16
C GLY A 3 33.13 14.71 -13.44
N ASP A 4 33.70 15.76 -14.00
CA ASP A 4 32.94 16.89 -14.48
C ASP A 4 32.20 16.51 -15.78
N PRO A 5 30.98 17.03 -15.98
CA PRO A 5 30.22 16.77 -17.19
C PRO A 5 30.90 17.46 -18.38
N ILE A 6 31.13 16.69 -19.45
CA ILE A 6 31.65 17.18 -20.73
C ILE A 6 30.70 16.76 -21.86
N HIS A 7 30.58 17.57 -22.91
CA HIS A 7 29.83 17.18 -24.09
C HIS A 7 30.39 15.90 -24.71
N GLY A 8 29.51 14.94 -25.02
CA GLY A 8 29.90 13.63 -25.56
C GLY A 8 30.29 12.60 -24.49
N ALA A 9 30.13 12.90 -23.21
CA ALA A 9 30.36 11.92 -22.12
C ALA A 9 29.52 10.66 -22.31
N SER A 10 28.29 10.79 -22.83
CA SER A 10 27.40 9.66 -23.14
C SER A 10 27.95 8.71 -24.22
N ASP A 11 28.91 9.13 -25.04
CA ASP A 11 29.53 8.29 -26.09
C ASP A 11 30.69 7.46 -25.54
N ILE A 12 31.25 7.86 -24.39
CA ILE A 12 32.38 7.20 -23.75
C ILE A 12 31.90 6.10 -22.80
N VAL A 13 30.75 6.31 -22.16
CA VAL A 13 30.17 5.37 -21.19
C VAL A 13 29.42 4.26 -21.92
N THR A 14 29.89 3.03 -21.82
CA THR A 14 29.40 1.89 -22.62
C THR A 14 28.32 1.02 -21.97
N GLY A 15 28.03 1.21 -20.71
CA GLY A 15 26.69 0.96 -20.19
C GLY A 15 26.36 -0.22 -19.33
N LYS A 16 27.01 -1.34 -19.26
CA LYS A 16 26.49 -2.41 -18.35
C LYS A 16 27.22 -2.41 -17.00
N GLY A 17 26.47 -2.14 -15.94
CA GLY A 17 27.00 -2.15 -14.57
C GLY A 17 27.73 -0.87 -14.17
N GLU A 18 27.58 0.20 -14.93
CA GLU A 18 28.19 1.50 -14.66
C GLU A 18 27.18 2.46 -14.05
N VAL A 19 27.67 3.27 -13.13
CA VAL A 19 26.93 4.40 -12.53
C VAL A 19 27.75 5.65 -12.75
N VAL A 20 27.14 6.68 -13.29
CA VAL A 20 27.81 7.95 -13.56
C VAL A 20 27.43 8.97 -12.49
N VAL A 21 28.42 9.72 -12.01
CA VAL A 21 28.20 10.86 -11.10
C VAL A 21 28.86 12.07 -11.71
N PHE A 22 28.08 13.11 -11.97
CA PHE A 22 28.58 14.41 -12.35
C PHE A 22 28.75 15.30 -11.12
N CYS A 23 29.87 15.99 -11.04
CA CYS A 23 30.20 16.89 -9.95
C CYS A 23 30.30 18.33 -10.48
N GLY A 24 29.15 18.98 -10.73
CA GLY A 24 29.08 20.35 -11.24
C GLY A 24 28.66 20.45 -12.71
N GLY A 25 28.51 21.67 -13.24
CA GLY A 25 28.23 21.90 -14.66
C GLY A 25 26.76 21.79 -15.08
N ALA A 26 25.89 22.56 -14.43
CA ALA A 26 24.43 22.42 -14.44
C ALA A 26 23.73 22.28 -15.82
N ASP A 27 24.23 22.89 -16.88
CA ASP A 27 23.57 22.82 -18.19
C ASP A 27 24.05 21.60 -18.98
N VAL A 28 25.36 21.36 -19.03
CA VAL A 28 25.93 20.17 -19.67
C VAL A 28 25.54 18.89 -18.95
N GLU A 29 25.44 18.94 -17.60
CA GLU A 29 24.94 17.82 -16.78
C GLU A 29 23.55 17.36 -17.23
N ARG A 30 22.62 18.30 -17.43
CA ARG A 30 21.24 17.96 -17.81
C ARG A 30 21.14 17.31 -19.18
N GLU A 31 21.87 17.80 -20.15
CA GLU A 31 21.88 17.27 -21.51
C GLU A 31 22.50 15.86 -21.58
N GLU A 32 23.69 15.69 -21.01
CA GLU A 32 24.40 14.41 -21.00
C GLU A 32 23.71 13.36 -20.13
N ALA A 33 23.14 13.75 -18.96
CA ALA A 33 22.35 12.85 -18.15
C ALA A 33 21.11 12.34 -18.89
N ALA A 34 20.44 13.20 -19.66
CA ALA A 34 19.27 12.80 -20.45
C ALA A 34 19.65 11.80 -21.56
N LEU A 35 20.82 11.96 -22.18
CA LEU A 35 21.35 11.04 -23.18
C LEU A 35 21.74 9.69 -22.56
N MET A 36 22.40 9.71 -21.41
CA MET A 36 22.75 8.50 -20.65
C MET A 36 21.54 7.74 -20.16
N HIS A 37 20.52 8.43 -19.61
CA HIS A 37 19.27 7.79 -19.20
C HIS A 37 18.57 7.10 -20.38
N LYS A 38 18.59 7.68 -21.58
CA LYS A 38 18.07 7.01 -22.79
C LYS A 38 18.83 5.73 -23.16
N LYS A 39 20.12 5.65 -22.80
CA LYS A 39 20.96 4.45 -22.95
C LYS A 39 20.82 3.48 -21.76
N GLY A 40 19.96 3.77 -20.77
CA GLY A 40 19.76 2.96 -19.56
C GLY A 40 20.88 3.10 -18.52
N ILE A 41 21.68 4.16 -18.60
CA ILE A 41 22.80 4.43 -17.69
C ILE A 41 22.33 5.38 -16.60
N PRO A 42 22.33 4.98 -15.31
CA PRO A 42 21.93 5.85 -14.21
C PRO A 42 22.97 6.94 -13.95
N VAL A 43 22.51 8.19 -13.86
CA VAL A 43 23.35 9.35 -13.56
C VAL A 43 22.89 10.00 -12.26
N PHE A 44 23.83 10.33 -11.40
CA PHE A 44 23.59 10.97 -10.10
C PHE A 44 24.37 12.29 -10.00
N SER A 45 23.75 13.27 -9.36
CA SER A 45 24.31 14.61 -9.18
C SER A 45 25.31 14.71 -8.02
N THR A 46 25.43 13.67 -7.18
CA THR A 46 26.42 13.63 -6.09
C THR A 46 26.97 12.23 -5.88
N PRO A 47 28.24 12.12 -5.44
CA PRO A 47 28.88 10.83 -5.14
C PRO A 47 28.10 10.01 -4.10
N GLU A 48 27.56 10.68 -3.07
CA GLU A 48 26.80 10.00 -2.00
C GLU A 48 25.54 9.33 -2.55
N ARG A 49 24.86 9.96 -3.50
CA ARG A 49 23.68 9.38 -4.16
C ARG A 49 24.06 8.18 -5.02
N GLY A 50 25.14 8.30 -5.77
CA GLY A 50 25.68 7.20 -6.60
C GLY A 50 26.10 6.01 -5.75
N VAL A 51 26.89 6.24 -4.68
CA VAL A 51 27.31 5.20 -3.75
C VAL A 51 26.12 4.56 -3.04
N ARG A 52 25.14 5.35 -2.62
CA ARG A 52 23.91 4.82 -1.98
C ARG A 52 23.10 3.95 -2.94
N ALA A 53 22.99 4.35 -4.21
CA ALA A 53 22.32 3.56 -5.23
C ALA A 53 23.06 2.25 -5.50
N LEU A 54 24.40 2.28 -5.62
CA LEU A 54 25.22 1.08 -5.75
C LEU A 54 25.11 0.16 -4.54
N ALA A 55 25.14 0.71 -3.32
CA ALA A 55 24.98 -0.09 -2.11
C ALA A 55 23.61 -0.80 -2.06
N GLN A 56 22.56 -0.12 -2.49
CA GLN A 56 21.25 -0.74 -2.65
C GLN A 56 21.26 -1.81 -3.75
N PHE A 57 21.90 -1.57 -4.87
CA PHE A 57 22.00 -2.53 -5.96
C PHE A 57 22.76 -3.79 -5.55
N PHE A 58 23.89 -3.66 -4.85
CA PHE A 58 24.66 -4.81 -4.35
C PHE A 58 23.94 -5.56 -3.21
N ALA A 59 23.22 -4.85 -2.34
CA ALA A 59 22.37 -5.50 -1.34
C ALA A 59 21.23 -6.29 -2.02
N PHE A 60 20.85 -5.91 -3.23
CA PHE A 60 19.83 -6.56 -4.05
C PHE A 60 20.32 -7.85 -4.70
N ASP A 61 21.62 -7.94 -5.07
CA ASP A 61 22.20 -9.11 -5.71
C ASP A 61 22.27 -10.34 -4.77
N GLU A 62 22.15 -10.13 -3.43
CA GLU A 62 21.98 -11.21 -2.46
C GLU A 62 20.56 -11.81 -2.44
N VAL A 63 19.57 -11.10 -3.01
CA VAL A 63 18.21 -11.61 -3.22
C VAL A 63 18.18 -12.32 -4.57
N LYS A 64 18.37 -13.64 -4.58
CA LYS A 64 18.19 -14.47 -5.77
C LYS A 64 16.78 -14.26 -6.32
N THR A 65 16.65 -13.38 -7.31
CA THR A 65 15.42 -13.19 -8.05
C THR A 65 15.09 -14.46 -8.82
N LYS A 66 14.01 -15.13 -8.45
CA LYS A 66 13.33 -15.99 -9.41
C LYS A 66 12.95 -15.08 -10.59
N LYS A 67 13.40 -15.43 -11.80
CA LYS A 67 13.01 -14.74 -13.02
C LYS A 67 11.49 -14.60 -13.05
N ALA A 68 10.99 -13.39 -12.89
CA ALA A 68 9.64 -13.06 -13.27
C ALA A 68 9.63 -13.00 -14.80
N GLU A 69 8.78 -13.80 -15.41
CA GLU A 69 8.55 -13.69 -16.87
C GLU A 69 7.90 -12.34 -17.16
N ALA A 70 8.51 -11.60 -18.08
CA ALA A 70 8.10 -10.26 -18.43
C ALA A 70 6.77 -10.26 -19.20
N GLY A 71 5.89 -9.36 -18.82
CA GLY A 71 4.90 -8.76 -19.68
C GLY A 71 3.51 -9.32 -19.62
N HIS A 72 2.68 -8.76 -18.72
CA HIS A 72 1.24 -8.78 -18.91
C HIS A 72 0.66 -7.43 -18.51
N ALA A 73 -0.15 -6.84 -19.39
CA ALA A 73 -1.16 -5.88 -18.97
C ALA A 73 -2.15 -6.67 -18.11
N VAL A 74 -1.96 -6.61 -16.79
CA VAL A 74 -2.71 -7.44 -15.86
C VAL A 74 -4.09 -6.83 -15.69
N VAL A 75 -5.09 -7.51 -16.25
CA VAL A 75 -6.48 -7.25 -15.87
C VAL A 75 -6.63 -7.80 -14.45
N THR A 76 -6.91 -6.93 -13.49
CA THR A 76 -7.06 -7.33 -12.09
C THR A 76 -8.53 -7.34 -11.69
N ASP A 77 -8.91 -8.38 -10.96
CA ASP A 77 -10.23 -8.50 -10.35
C ASP A 77 -10.16 -8.13 -8.87
N LEU A 78 -11.15 -7.38 -8.40
CA LEU A 78 -11.27 -7.06 -6.98
C LEU A 78 -11.83 -8.26 -6.21
N MET A 79 -11.02 -8.80 -5.29
CA MET A 79 -11.48 -9.86 -4.40
C MET A 79 -12.68 -9.40 -3.57
N ALA A 80 -13.72 -10.22 -3.49
CA ALA A 80 -14.92 -9.90 -2.69
C ALA A 80 -14.57 -9.75 -1.20
N ALA A 81 -15.21 -8.79 -0.51
CA ALA A 81 -14.90 -8.48 0.88
C ALA A 81 -14.99 -9.69 1.86
N PRO A 82 -15.94 -10.64 1.72
CA PRO A 82 -15.97 -11.84 2.57
C PRO A 82 -14.77 -12.77 2.35
N GLU A 83 -14.31 -12.89 1.11
CA GLU A 83 -13.14 -13.70 0.75
C GLU A 83 -11.86 -13.05 1.25
N ALA A 84 -11.71 -11.76 1.03
CA ALA A 84 -10.58 -10.99 1.51
C ALA A 84 -10.42 -11.07 3.04
N VAL A 85 -11.51 -10.89 3.80
CA VAL A 85 -11.46 -10.99 5.26
C VAL A 85 -11.15 -12.40 5.73
N LYS A 86 -11.65 -13.42 5.03
CA LYS A 86 -11.33 -14.82 5.32
C LYS A 86 -9.86 -15.10 5.10
N LEU A 87 -9.32 -14.65 3.97
CA LEU A 87 -7.91 -14.80 3.63
C LEU A 87 -7.00 -14.10 4.66
N LEU A 88 -7.27 -12.83 4.98
CA LEU A 88 -6.51 -12.09 5.98
C LEU A 88 -6.52 -12.80 7.35
N LYS A 89 -7.67 -13.35 7.76
CA LYS A 89 -7.78 -14.12 9.01
C LYS A 89 -6.95 -15.42 9.00
N GLN A 90 -6.87 -16.13 7.87
CA GLN A 90 -6.04 -17.34 7.74
C GLN A 90 -4.57 -17.04 8.03
N TYR A 91 -4.09 -15.86 7.60
CA TYR A 91 -2.74 -15.38 7.89
C TYR A 91 -2.63 -14.61 9.22
N ARG A 92 -3.66 -14.64 10.06
CA ARG A 92 -3.70 -13.95 11.37
C ARG A 92 -3.50 -12.44 11.27
N ILE A 93 -3.86 -11.85 10.14
CA ILE A 93 -3.90 -10.40 9.98
C ILE A 93 -5.21 -9.88 10.60
N PRO A 94 -5.13 -8.99 11.62
CA PRO A 94 -6.30 -8.60 12.42
C PRO A 94 -7.15 -7.55 11.70
N ALA A 95 -7.87 -7.98 10.66
CA ALA A 95 -8.79 -7.13 9.90
C ALA A 95 -10.17 -7.07 10.57
N VAL A 96 -10.82 -5.91 10.48
CA VAL A 96 -12.23 -5.74 10.91
C VAL A 96 -13.14 -6.66 10.10
N ASP A 97 -14.19 -7.17 10.73
CA ASP A 97 -15.19 -8.01 10.08
C ASP A 97 -16.15 -7.13 9.25
N ALA A 98 -15.73 -6.76 8.05
CA ALA A 98 -16.57 -6.02 7.11
C ALA A 98 -17.48 -6.97 6.34
N ARG A 99 -18.80 -6.69 6.34
CA ARG A 99 -19.81 -7.51 5.68
C ARG A 99 -20.60 -6.69 4.68
N PHE A 100 -20.87 -7.27 3.55
CA PHE A 100 -21.65 -6.64 2.49
C PHE A 100 -23.15 -6.67 2.81
N ALA A 101 -23.85 -5.60 2.43
CA ALA A 101 -25.30 -5.47 2.48
C ALA A 101 -25.79 -4.77 1.20
N ALA A 102 -26.60 -5.45 0.43
CA ALA A 102 -27.23 -4.90 -0.78
C ALA A 102 -28.40 -3.97 -0.45
N THR A 103 -29.05 -4.19 0.69
CA THR A 103 -30.26 -3.48 1.10
C THR A 103 -30.13 -2.78 2.45
N PRO A 104 -30.93 -1.72 2.70
CA PRO A 104 -30.96 -1.05 4.01
C PRO A 104 -31.29 -2.00 5.16
N LYS A 105 -32.21 -2.96 4.95
CA LYS A 105 -32.62 -3.94 5.97
C LYS A 105 -31.50 -4.90 6.33
N GLU A 106 -30.74 -5.38 5.33
CA GLU A 106 -29.55 -6.20 5.56
C GLU A 106 -28.48 -5.46 6.36
N ALA A 107 -28.20 -4.20 5.99
CA ALA A 107 -27.25 -3.35 6.70
C ALA A 107 -27.68 -3.15 8.17
N ALA A 108 -28.96 -2.90 8.45
CA ALA A 108 -29.49 -2.78 9.80
C ALA A 108 -29.38 -4.10 10.58
N THR A 109 -29.60 -5.24 9.93
CA THR A 109 -29.45 -6.57 10.55
C THR A 109 -28.00 -6.83 10.94
N LEU A 110 -27.05 -6.50 10.07
CA LEU A 110 -25.60 -6.60 10.36
C LEU A 110 -25.20 -5.70 11.52
N ALA A 111 -25.65 -4.44 11.52
CA ALA A 111 -25.37 -3.49 12.61
C ALA A 111 -25.91 -3.97 13.95
N LYS A 112 -27.10 -4.60 13.98
CA LYS A 112 -27.65 -5.24 15.20
C LYS A 112 -26.74 -6.36 15.68
N LYS A 113 -26.23 -7.22 14.78
CA LYS A 113 -25.32 -8.33 15.13
C LYS A 113 -23.99 -7.83 15.72
N PHE A 114 -23.45 -6.72 15.22
CA PHE A 114 -22.22 -6.14 15.78
C PHE A 114 -22.40 -5.54 17.18
N GLY A 115 -23.61 -5.18 17.55
CA GLY A 115 -23.95 -4.76 18.92
C GLY A 115 -23.42 -3.38 19.36
N LYS A 116 -22.70 -2.64 18.48
CA LYS A 116 -22.05 -1.34 18.71
C LYS A 116 -22.17 -0.47 17.46
N PRO A 117 -21.85 0.83 17.51
CA PRO A 117 -21.85 1.69 16.32
C PRO A 117 -20.99 1.09 15.21
N VAL A 118 -21.39 1.33 13.97
CA VAL A 118 -20.76 0.75 12.79
C VAL A 118 -20.24 1.84 11.83
N ALA A 119 -19.30 1.44 11.00
CA ALA A 119 -18.94 2.18 9.80
C ALA A 119 -19.73 1.61 8.61
N LEU A 120 -20.27 2.50 7.78
CA LEU A 120 -20.85 2.18 6.49
C LEU A 120 -19.94 2.72 5.39
N LYS A 121 -19.57 1.89 4.44
CA LYS A 121 -18.77 2.30 3.28
C LYS A 121 -19.48 1.82 2.01
N ILE A 122 -19.55 2.69 0.98
CA ILE A 122 -20.15 2.32 -0.30
C ILE A 122 -19.41 1.15 -0.93
N ALA A 123 -20.14 0.20 -1.49
CA ALA A 123 -19.62 -0.91 -2.27
C ALA A 123 -19.84 -0.60 -3.76
N SER A 124 -18.76 -0.38 -4.49
CA SER A 124 -18.75 -0.08 -5.91
C SER A 124 -17.38 -0.45 -6.49
N PRO A 125 -17.32 -1.15 -7.63
CA PRO A 125 -16.07 -1.40 -8.34
C PRO A 125 -15.49 -0.12 -8.95
N ASP A 126 -16.35 0.87 -9.25
CA ASP A 126 -15.99 2.09 -9.98
C ASP A 126 -15.52 3.23 -9.08
N ILE A 127 -15.58 3.07 -7.74
CA ILE A 127 -15.23 4.13 -6.78
C ILE A 127 -14.04 3.70 -5.93
N ALA A 128 -12.86 4.23 -6.27
CA ALA A 128 -11.63 4.00 -5.51
C ALA A 128 -11.59 4.83 -4.21
N HIS A 129 -11.84 6.15 -4.32
CA HIS A 129 -11.80 7.09 -3.19
C HIS A 129 -13.21 7.35 -2.64
N LYS A 130 -13.67 6.46 -1.78
CA LYS A 130 -15.04 6.48 -1.24
C LYS A 130 -15.36 7.71 -0.40
N THR A 131 -14.38 8.26 0.29
CA THR A 131 -14.51 9.44 1.17
C THR A 131 -14.88 10.69 0.37
N ASP A 132 -14.23 10.92 -0.78
CA ASP A 132 -14.38 12.13 -1.59
C ASP A 132 -15.80 12.29 -2.15
N VAL A 133 -16.44 11.17 -2.42
CA VAL A 133 -17.83 11.14 -2.92
C VAL A 133 -18.87 11.08 -1.80
N GLY A 134 -18.43 11.07 -0.54
CA GLY A 134 -19.33 10.94 0.62
C GLY A 134 -19.80 9.50 0.83
N GLY A 135 -19.05 8.53 0.33
CA GLY A 135 -19.31 7.09 0.43
C GLY A 135 -18.84 6.43 1.74
N VAL A 136 -18.50 7.20 2.76
CA VAL A 136 -18.12 6.69 4.10
C VAL A 136 -18.93 7.42 5.16
N ARG A 137 -19.46 6.66 6.12
CA ARG A 137 -20.11 7.16 7.33
C ARG A 137 -19.61 6.36 8.52
N LEU A 138 -19.09 7.08 9.51
CA LEU A 138 -18.53 6.51 10.73
C LEU A 138 -19.49 6.73 11.91
N ASN A 139 -19.36 5.94 12.96
CA ASN A 139 -20.14 6.04 14.20
C ASN A 139 -21.67 6.01 13.97
N VAL A 140 -22.11 5.16 13.03
CA VAL A 140 -23.54 5.05 12.71
C VAL A 140 -24.23 4.18 13.78
N GLU A 141 -25.19 4.78 14.48
CA GLU A 141 -26.02 4.08 15.44
C GLU A 141 -26.99 3.11 14.75
N LYS A 142 -27.27 1.98 15.39
CA LYS A 142 -28.11 0.90 14.84
C LYS A 142 -29.45 1.38 14.30
N LYS A 143 -30.09 2.35 14.99
CA LYS A 143 -31.39 2.93 14.64
C LYS A 143 -31.35 3.77 13.36
N ASP A 144 -30.18 4.32 13.01
CA ASP A 144 -30.01 5.26 11.91
C ASP A 144 -29.47 4.60 10.64
N VAL A 145 -29.06 3.33 10.70
CA VAL A 145 -28.39 2.61 9.60
C VAL A 145 -29.20 2.64 8.30
N GLU A 146 -30.49 2.32 8.35
CA GLU A 146 -31.31 2.32 7.12
C GLU A 146 -31.45 3.71 6.50
N LYS A 147 -31.66 4.74 7.34
CA LYS A 147 -31.76 6.14 6.89
C LYS A 147 -30.46 6.59 6.24
N ILE A 148 -29.34 6.30 6.90
CA ILE A 148 -27.99 6.69 6.43
C ILE A 148 -27.62 5.91 5.17
N PHE A 149 -27.93 4.62 5.06
CA PHE A 149 -27.77 3.83 3.85
C PHE A 149 -28.44 4.54 2.65
N ARG A 150 -29.73 4.83 2.76
CA ARG A 150 -30.50 5.47 1.66
C ARG A 150 -29.92 6.84 1.28
N ALA A 151 -29.58 7.64 2.29
CA ALA A 151 -29.00 8.97 2.09
C ALA A 151 -27.62 8.87 1.38
N MET A 152 -26.78 7.94 1.80
CA MET A 152 -25.46 7.72 1.22
C MET A 152 -25.54 7.25 -0.24
N MET A 153 -26.40 6.27 -0.53
CA MET A 153 -26.65 5.80 -1.90
C MET A 153 -27.11 6.95 -2.82
N LYS A 154 -28.03 7.79 -2.34
CA LYS A 154 -28.53 8.96 -3.08
C LYS A 154 -27.41 9.98 -3.34
N THR A 155 -26.62 10.30 -2.31
CA THR A 155 -25.51 11.28 -2.41
C THR A 155 -24.45 10.83 -3.38
N VAL A 156 -24.01 9.59 -3.28
CA VAL A 156 -22.97 9.03 -4.15
C VAL A 156 -23.47 8.94 -5.60
N LYS A 157 -24.71 8.47 -5.81
CA LYS A 157 -25.31 8.40 -7.15
C LYS A 157 -25.42 9.76 -7.83
N ALA A 158 -25.69 10.81 -7.06
CA ALA A 158 -25.74 12.19 -7.61
C ALA A 158 -24.36 12.69 -8.03
N LYS A 159 -23.29 12.35 -7.28
CA LYS A 159 -21.92 12.76 -7.59
C LYS A 159 -21.27 11.94 -8.70
N VAL A 160 -21.53 10.63 -8.73
CA VAL A 160 -20.92 9.70 -9.69
C VAL A 160 -22.01 8.92 -10.41
N ARG A 161 -22.66 9.59 -11.36
CA ARG A 161 -23.87 9.09 -12.05
C ARG A 161 -23.68 7.75 -12.76
N LYS A 162 -22.47 7.53 -13.32
CA LYS A 162 -22.14 6.31 -14.07
C LYS A 162 -21.70 5.13 -13.22
N ALA A 163 -21.34 5.37 -11.95
CA ALA A 163 -20.84 4.30 -11.09
C ALA A 163 -21.93 3.27 -10.77
N LYS A 164 -21.54 2.00 -10.83
CA LYS A 164 -22.34 0.88 -10.38
C LYS A 164 -22.27 0.81 -8.85
N LEU A 165 -23.39 1.11 -8.19
CA LEU A 165 -23.49 1.01 -6.73
C LEU A 165 -24.16 -0.31 -6.38
N GLU A 166 -23.44 -1.19 -5.70
CA GLU A 166 -23.91 -2.54 -5.36
C GLU A 166 -24.57 -2.60 -3.98
N GLY A 167 -24.22 -1.67 -3.10
CA GLY A 167 -24.70 -1.60 -1.72
C GLY A 167 -23.70 -0.90 -0.82
N VAL A 168 -23.57 -1.39 0.41
CA VAL A 168 -22.58 -0.91 1.38
C VAL A 168 -21.86 -2.07 2.05
N THR A 169 -20.66 -1.84 2.55
CA THR A 169 -20.06 -2.67 3.57
C THR A 169 -20.33 -2.10 4.94
N VAL A 170 -20.67 -2.97 5.87
CA VAL A 170 -20.94 -2.66 7.27
C VAL A 170 -19.85 -3.30 8.12
N SER A 171 -19.13 -2.51 8.90
CA SER A 171 -18.10 -3.02 9.81
C SER A 171 -18.23 -2.40 11.20
N PRO A 172 -17.81 -3.11 12.27
CA PRO A 172 -17.74 -2.49 13.59
C PRO A 172 -16.71 -1.36 13.59
N MET A 173 -16.96 -0.31 14.37
CA MET A 173 -15.97 0.74 14.58
C MET A 173 -14.71 0.17 15.24
N ALA A 174 -13.56 0.56 14.73
CA ALA A 174 -12.28 0.32 15.38
C ALA A 174 -12.16 1.14 16.68
N LYS A 175 -11.31 0.70 17.61
CA LYS A 175 -11.07 1.44 18.85
C LYS A 175 -10.41 2.79 18.53
N PRO A 176 -10.71 3.86 19.25
CA PRO A 176 -10.03 5.14 19.09
C PRO A 176 -8.57 5.08 19.59
N GLY A 177 -7.75 6.05 19.21
CA GLY A 177 -6.40 6.24 19.75
C GLY A 177 -5.28 5.44 19.08
N GLY A 178 -5.56 4.75 17.98
CA GLY A 178 -4.53 4.14 17.13
C GLY A 178 -3.83 5.19 16.25
N VAL A 179 -2.55 4.97 15.97
CA VAL A 179 -1.82 5.70 14.93
C VAL A 179 -2.10 5.03 13.60
N GLU A 180 -2.50 5.82 12.62
CA GLU A 180 -2.78 5.33 11.27
C GLU A 180 -1.49 5.10 10.49
N VAL A 181 -1.34 3.92 9.92
CA VAL A 181 -0.29 3.58 8.97
C VAL A 181 -0.90 2.92 7.73
N ILE A 182 -0.13 2.88 6.66
CA ILE A 182 -0.48 2.21 5.40
C ILE A 182 0.52 1.09 5.16
N ILE A 183 0.01 -0.07 4.76
CA ILE A 183 0.82 -1.19 4.29
C ILE A 183 0.26 -1.63 2.95
N GLY A 184 1.02 -1.44 1.89
CA GLY A 184 0.65 -1.87 0.53
C GLY A 184 1.59 -2.95 0.02
N VAL A 185 1.10 -3.76 -0.92
CA VAL A 185 1.94 -4.60 -1.77
C VAL A 185 1.51 -4.39 -3.20
N ILE A 186 2.49 -4.29 -4.09
CA ILE A 186 2.29 -4.23 -5.53
C ILE A 186 3.30 -5.17 -6.19
N THR A 187 2.87 -5.89 -7.20
CA THR A 187 3.76 -6.75 -7.98
C THR A 187 4.35 -5.94 -9.14
N ASP A 188 5.66 -5.71 -9.07
CA ASP A 188 6.39 -5.09 -10.15
C ASP A 188 6.77 -6.16 -11.19
N PRO A 189 6.55 -5.91 -12.50
CA PRO A 189 6.82 -6.90 -13.55
C PRO A 189 8.30 -7.31 -13.64
N GLN A 190 9.22 -6.46 -13.22
CA GLN A 190 10.66 -6.69 -13.30
C GLN A 190 11.24 -7.22 -11.98
N TYR A 191 10.75 -6.70 -10.83
CA TYR A 191 11.33 -6.96 -9.52
C TYR A 191 10.49 -7.91 -8.65
N GLY A 192 9.27 -8.24 -9.11
CA GLY A 192 8.34 -9.04 -8.34
C GLY A 192 7.61 -8.24 -7.24
N PRO A 193 7.02 -8.92 -6.25
CA PRO A 193 6.21 -8.24 -5.25
C PRO A 193 7.07 -7.38 -4.30
N ALA A 194 6.63 -6.13 -4.12
CA ALA A 194 7.24 -5.14 -3.23
C ALA A 194 6.24 -4.64 -2.21
N MET A 195 6.65 -4.58 -0.95
CA MET A 195 5.85 -4.02 0.15
C MET A 195 6.19 -2.54 0.33
N MET A 196 5.15 -1.74 0.51
CA MET A 196 5.23 -0.33 0.90
C MET A 196 4.75 -0.18 2.34
N PHE A 197 5.41 0.68 3.10
CA PHE A 197 5.02 1.10 4.44
C PHE A 197 5.13 2.61 4.59
N GLY A 198 4.14 3.25 5.25
CA GLY A 198 4.16 4.67 5.57
C GLY A 198 3.18 5.04 6.69
N LEU A 199 3.29 6.26 7.23
CA LEU A 199 2.23 6.82 8.07
C LEU A 199 0.99 7.11 7.23
N GLY A 200 -0.20 6.88 7.80
CA GLY A 200 -1.48 7.20 7.18
C GLY A 200 -1.81 8.70 7.17
N GLY A 201 -2.94 9.02 6.54
CA GLY A 201 -3.46 10.38 6.44
C GLY A 201 -2.56 11.32 5.63
N ILE A 202 -2.56 12.59 6.02
CA ILE A 202 -1.83 13.67 5.33
C ILE A 202 -0.33 13.41 5.17
N PHE A 203 0.28 12.61 6.03
CA PHE A 203 1.71 12.30 5.97
C PHE A 203 2.08 11.55 4.70
N THR A 204 1.26 10.60 4.27
CA THR A 204 1.50 9.86 3.01
C THR A 204 1.06 10.66 1.79
N GLU A 205 -0.09 11.35 1.88
CA GLU A 205 -0.65 12.07 0.74
C GLU A 205 0.20 13.28 0.35
N ILE A 206 0.72 14.03 1.34
CA ILE A 206 1.46 15.28 1.11
C ILE A 206 2.97 15.04 1.11
N TYR A 207 3.50 14.37 2.14
CA TYR A 207 4.95 14.24 2.33
C TYR A 207 5.58 13.02 1.65
N LYS A 208 4.76 12.06 1.15
CA LYS A 208 5.22 10.81 0.51
C LYS A 208 6.25 10.06 1.36
N ASP A 209 6.08 10.11 2.69
CA ASP A 209 6.99 9.49 3.65
C ASP A 209 6.73 7.98 3.71
N VAL A 210 7.26 7.29 2.72
CA VAL A 210 7.10 5.84 2.54
C VAL A 210 8.44 5.14 2.39
N ARG A 211 8.47 3.85 2.72
CA ARG A 211 9.58 2.94 2.47
C ARG A 211 9.10 1.71 1.73
N PHE A 212 9.99 1.13 0.94
CA PHE A 212 9.73 -0.06 0.15
C PHE A 212 10.70 -1.17 0.52
N CYS A 213 10.25 -2.42 0.40
CA CYS A 213 11.05 -3.62 0.53
C CYS A 213 10.53 -4.68 -0.43
N LEU A 214 11.43 -5.39 -1.11
CA LEU A 214 11.04 -6.54 -1.92
C LEU A 214 10.64 -7.72 -1.03
N LEU A 215 9.72 -8.53 -1.53
CA LEU A 215 9.27 -9.71 -0.82
C LEU A 215 10.00 -10.97 -1.33
N PRO A 216 10.25 -11.94 -0.44
CA PRO A 216 9.79 -12.06 0.95
C PRO A 216 10.61 -11.22 1.93
N ALA A 217 9.92 -10.47 2.81
CA ALA A 217 10.54 -9.63 3.84
C ALA A 217 10.73 -10.38 5.16
N LYS A 218 11.91 -10.22 5.76
CA LYS A 218 12.24 -10.74 7.11
C LYS A 218 11.85 -9.71 8.18
N GLU A 219 11.90 -10.10 9.44
CA GLU A 219 11.61 -9.22 10.58
C GLU A 219 12.50 -7.96 10.61
N LYS A 220 13.78 -8.12 10.26
CA LYS A 220 14.74 -7.01 10.18
C LYS A 220 14.32 -5.99 9.13
N ASP A 221 13.93 -6.45 7.94
CA ASP A 221 13.53 -5.62 6.82
C ASP A 221 12.27 -4.81 7.17
N CYS A 222 11.27 -5.47 7.77
CA CYS A 222 10.06 -4.80 8.26
C CYS A 222 10.38 -3.72 9.31
N MET A 223 11.29 -4.00 10.24
CA MET A 223 11.68 -3.05 11.27
C MET A 223 12.48 -1.88 10.67
N GLU A 224 13.34 -2.12 9.69
CA GLU A 224 14.06 -1.08 8.96
C GLU A 224 13.11 -0.16 8.18
N MET A 225 12.08 -0.72 7.52
CA MET A 225 11.03 0.08 6.89
C MET A 225 10.34 1.01 7.89
N ILE A 226 9.92 0.45 9.04
CA ILE A 226 9.22 1.22 10.09
C ILE A 226 10.11 2.35 10.64
N ARG A 227 11.37 2.07 10.93
CA ARG A 227 12.31 3.06 11.46
C ARG A 227 12.79 4.07 10.42
N GLY A 228 12.73 3.69 9.16
CA GLY A 228 13.22 4.50 8.05
C GLY A 228 12.28 5.63 7.62
N ILE A 229 11.01 5.64 8.02
CA ILE A 229 10.12 6.77 7.74
C ILE A 229 10.42 7.95 8.66
N THR A 230 10.27 9.17 8.17
CA THR A 230 10.47 10.41 8.93
C THR A 230 9.49 10.50 10.11
N GLY A 231 8.28 9.98 9.92
CA GLY A 231 7.23 9.94 10.93
C GLY A 231 7.41 8.88 12.02
N TYR A 232 8.49 8.08 12.01
CA TYR A 232 8.74 7.05 13.03
C TYR A 232 8.58 7.51 14.48
N PRO A 233 9.01 8.73 14.89
CA PRO A 233 8.83 9.20 16.28
C PRO A 233 7.39 9.14 16.78
N VAL A 234 6.38 9.26 15.90
CA VAL A 234 4.96 9.14 16.26
C VAL A 234 4.64 7.72 16.75
N LEU A 235 5.23 6.72 16.12
CA LEU A 235 5.09 5.31 16.53
C LEU A 235 5.93 4.97 17.76
N ALA A 236 7.08 5.62 17.92
CA ALA A 236 8.00 5.45 19.05
C ALA A 236 7.53 6.14 20.34
N GLY A 237 6.47 6.96 20.30
CA GLY A 237 5.91 7.60 21.47
C GLY A 237 6.41 9.03 21.70
N ALA A 238 6.51 9.84 20.64
CA ALA A 238 6.87 11.25 20.74
C ALA A 238 5.91 12.06 21.63
N ARG A 239 6.40 13.13 22.22
CA ARG A 239 5.66 14.09 23.05
C ARG A 239 4.93 13.47 24.26
N GLY A 240 5.58 12.50 24.92
CA GLY A 240 5.04 11.87 26.13
C GLY A 240 3.95 10.82 25.87
N GLN A 241 3.65 10.51 24.63
CA GLN A 241 2.78 9.38 24.30
C GLN A 241 3.53 8.06 24.49
N LYS A 242 2.79 7.01 24.85
CA LYS A 242 3.37 5.68 24.93
C LYS A 242 3.69 5.14 23.54
N PRO A 243 4.79 4.36 23.41
CA PRO A 243 5.13 3.68 22.16
C PRO A 243 3.99 2.78 21.69
N LYS A 244 3.87 2.67 20.38
CA LYS A 244 2.91 1.76 19.73
C LYS A 244 3.50 0.35 19.64
N ASP A 245 2.66 -0.65 19.42
CA ASP A 245 3.05 -2.05 19.35
C ASP A 245 3.73 -2.38 18.01
N LEU A 246 5.01 -2.02 17.92
CA LEU A 246 5.81 -2.28 16.72
C LEU A 246 5.98 -3.78 16.46
N LYS A 247 5.96 -4.62 17.51
CA LYS A 247 6.06 -6.07 17.35
C LYS A 247 4.82 -6.64 16.66
N ALA A 248 3.63 -6.19 17.04
CA ALA A 248 2.39 -6.55 16.38
C ALA A 248 2.35 -6.03 14.93
N LEU A 249 2.84 -4.81 14.68
CA LEU A 249 2.94 -4.23 13.34
C LEU A 249 3.87 -5.04 12.44
N VAL A 250 5.07 -5.37 12.89
CA VAL A 250 6.01 -6.27 12.18
C VAL A 250 5.37 -7.63 11.92
N GLY A 251 4.60 -8.15 12.90
CA GLY A 251 3.85 -9.40 12.73
C GLY A 251 2.88 -9.35 11.55
N VAL A 252 2.15 -8.23 11.38
CA VAL A 252 1.25 -8.02 10.23
C VAL A 252 2.04 -7.94 8.92
N MET A 253 3.14 -7.20 8.87
CA MET A 253 3.98 -7.07 7.67
C MET A 253 4.56 -8.43 7.24
N LYS A 254 5.08 -9.23 8.18
CA LYS A 254 5.56 -10.59 7.91
C LYS A 254 4.44 -11.52 7.42
N ALA A 255 3.27 -11.44 8.04
CA ALA A 255 2.11 -12.22 7.64
C ALA A 255 1.66 -11.86 6.22
N LEU A 256 1.68 -10.56 5.88
CA LEU A 256 1.36 -10.06 4.55
C LEU A 256 2.41 -10.53 3.52
N SER A 257 3.70 -10.48 3.87
CA SER A 257 4.77 -11.01 3.02
C SER A 257 4.56 -12.49 2.72
N LYS A 258 4.23 -13.29 3.76
CA LYS A 258 3.94 -14.72 3.58
C LYS A 258 2.69 -14.93 2.70
N LEU A 259 1.62 -14.19 2.96
CA LEU A 259 0.37 -14.28 2.19
C LEU A 259 0.63 -14.09 0.69
N VAL A 260 1.35 -13.03 0.31
CA VAL A 260 1.68 -12.74 -1.10
C VAL A 260 2.59 -13.81 -1.70
N THR A 261 3.51 -14.36 -0.92
CA THR A 261 4.37 -15.46 -1.40
C THR A 261 3.60 -16.76 -1.65
N ASP A 262 2.61 -17.05 -0.80
CA ASP A 262 1.77 -18.26 -0.91
C ASP A 262 0.68 -18.10 -2.00
N HIS A 263 0.36 -16.87 -2.40
CA HIS A 263 -0.71 -16.51 -3.34
C HIS A 263 -0.19 -15.67 -4.52
N PRO A 264 0.53 -16.27 -5.47
CA PRO A 264 1.12 -15.55 -6.61
C PRO A 264 0.09 -14.93 -7.55
N GLU A 265 -1.19 -15.34 -7.46
CA GLU A 265 -2.31 -14.72 -8.17
C GLU A 265 -2.68 -13.33 -7.63
N ILE A 266 -2.18 -12.95 -6.47
CA ILE A 266 -2.42 -11.62 -5.89
C ILE A 266 -1.44 -10.62 -6.51
N ASP A 267 -1.98 -9.63 -7.20
CA ASP A 267 -1.22 -8.55 -7.84
C ASP A 267 -0.98 -7.38 -6.89
N GLN A 268 -2.02 -7.00 -6.15
CA GLN A 268 -1.94 -5.85 -5.23
C GLN A 268 -2.70 -6.11 -3.94
N ILE A 269 -2.15 -5.61 -2.85
CA ILE A 269 -2.84 -5.49 -1.56
C ILE A 269 -2.68 -4.07 -1.04
N ASP A 270 -3.79 -3.46 -0.60
CA ASP A 270 -3.79 -2.19 0.12
C ASP A 270 -4.49 -2.39 1.46
N LEU A 271 -3.74 -2.20 2.55
CA LEU A 271 -4.23 -2.17 3.92
C LEU A 271 -4.18 -0.72 4.39
N ASN A 272 -5.30 0.01 4.29
CA ASN A 272 -5.34 1.45 4.50
C ASN A 272 -6.73 1.94 5.01
N PRO A 273 -6.84 2.39 6.28
CA PRO A 273 -5.76 2.48 7.26
C PRO A 273 -5.56 1.20 8.09
N VAL A 274 -4.36 1.07 8.61
CA VAL A 274 -4.01 0.14 9.68
C VAL A 274 -3.80 0.95 10.95
N LEU A 275 -4.54 0.64 12.02
CA LEU A 275 -4.42 1.34 13.30
C LEU A 275 -3.46 0.59 14.22
N VAL A 276 -2.38 1.26 14.63
CA VAL A 276 -1.38 0.72 15.56
C VAL A 276 -1.62 1.32 16.95
N TYR A 277 -1.95 0.46 17.91
CA TYR A 277 -2.22 0.85 19.31
C TYR A 277 -0.99 0.65 20.20
N GLU A 278 -1.09 0.99 21.48
CA GLU A 278 -0.11 0.63 22.50
C GLU A 278 -0.02 -0.91 22.67
N LYS A 279 -1.10 -1.62 22.38
CA LYS A 279 -1.17 -3.08 22.33
C LYS A 279 -2.01 -3.51 21.12
N GLY A 280 -1.36 -4.19 20.19
CA GLY A 280 -1.98 -4.75 18.99
C GLY A 280 -2.18 -3.76 17.85
N VAL A 281 -2.69 -4.31 16.77
CA VAL A 281 -2.92 -3.64 15.48
C VAL A 281 -4.32 -4.01 14.98
N THR A 282 -4.96 -3.14 14.21
CA THR A 282 -6.23 -3.44 13.54
C THR A 282 -6.22 -2.89 12.12
N VAL A 283 -6.42 -3.74 11.14
CA VAL A 283 -6.65 -3.33 9.74
C VAL A 283 -8.11 -2.92 9.60
N VAL A 284 -8.34 -1.66 9.26
CA VAL A 284 -9.69 -1.07 9.20
C VAL A 284 -10.29 -1.12 7.81
N ASP A 285 -9.45 -0.98 6.80
CA ASP A 285 -9.84 -1.14 5.39
C ASP A 285 -8.79 -1.93 4.64
N TYR A 286 -9.25 -2.68 3.64
CA TYR A 286 -8.38 -3.53 2.85
C TYR A 286 -8.94 -3.69 1.44
N ARG A 287 -8.03 -3.80 0.49
CA ARG A 287 -8.32 -4.10 -0.90
C ARG A 287 -7.30 -5.12 -1.40
N ILE A 288 -7.79 -6.17 -2.05
CA ILE A 288 -6.95 -7.22 -2.64
C ILE A 288 -7.35 -7.34 -4.11
N LEU A 289 -6.39 -7.20 -5.00
CA LEU A 289 -6.55 -7.38 -6.43
C LEU A 289 -5.82 -8.66 -6.85
N THR A 290 -6.48 -9.47 -7.62
CA THR A 290 -5.92 -10.69 -8.21
C THR A 290 -5.80 -10.54 -9.72
N VAL A 291 -4.88 -11.26 -10.32
CA VAL A 291 -4.74 -11.36 -11.77
C VAL A 291 -6.00 -12.02 -12.35
N ALA A 292 -6.66 -11.37 -13.30
CA ALA A 292 -7.83 -11.95 -13.97
C ALA A 292 -7.41 -13.19 -14.79
N GLY A 293 -8.06 -14.31 -14.54
CA GLY A 293 -7.80 -15.58 -15.25
C GLY A 293 -6.89 -16.56 -14.53
N GLY A 294 -6.46 -16.27 -13.29
CA GLY A 294 -5.81 -17.24 -12.39
C GLY A 294 -6.82 -18.26 -11.84
N GLY A 295 -7.49 -18.98 -12.71
CA GLY A 295 -8.20 -20.20 -12.35
C GLY A 295 -7.17 -21.28 -12.04
N ASN A 296 -7.33 -21.92 -10.86
CA ASN A 296 -6.54 -23.03 -10.33
C ASN A 296 -5.67 -23.76 -11.37
N PRO A 297 -4.36 -23.88 -11.13
CA PRO A 297 -3.65 -25.02 -11.70
C PRO A 297 -4.17 -26.27 -10.97
N CYS A 298 -4.74 -27.18 -11.76
CA CYS A 298 -5.09 -28.53 -11.31
C CYS A 298 -3.89 -29.25 -10.69
#